data_d93ee74b4abc94299a5fd3edd8f5097e
#
_entry.id   d93ee74b4abc94299a5fd3edd8f5097e
#
_cell.length_a   1.000
_cell.length_b   1.000
_cell.length_c   1.000
_cell.angle_alpha   90.00
_cell.angle_beta   90.00
_cell.angle_gamma   90.00
#
_symmetry.space_group_name_H-M   'P 1'
#
loop_
_entity.id
_entity.type
_entity.pdbx_description
1 polymer ?
#
loop_
_entity_poly.entity_id
_entity_poly.type
_entity_poly.pdbx_seq_one_letter_code
_entity_poly.pdbx_strand_id
1 'polypeptide(L)'
;MKIEIRNLKKVFGTKTAVDIEKADIHDGEILGLVGNNGAGKTTLFRLILDLLNADEGSVMLTPNMTDGTEPTHINPAMSEDWKPFTGSYIDSSFLIDFLTAEEYLEFVGKVSGMSKEDVHKEIAKYEMFMNGEVLG
;
A
#
# COMPACT_ATOMS: atom_id res chain seq x y z
N MET A 1 -7.81 -8.14 -2.39
CA MET A 1 -6.95 -7.82 -3.56
C MET A 1 -5.92 -8.92 -3.74
N LYS A 2 -5.78 -9.46 -4.97
CA LYS A 2 -4.69 -10.37 -5.34
C LYS A 2 -3.51 -9.54 -5.88
N ILE A 3 -2.27 -9.93 -5.54
CA ILE A 3 -1.04 -9.32 -6.07
C ILE A 3 -0.25 -10.41 -6.78
N GLU A 4 0.10 -10.17 -8.03
CA GLU A 4 0.91 -11.06 -8.85
C GLU A 4 2.20 -10.37 -9.26
N ILE A 5 3.33 -11.02 -9.00
CA ILE A 5 4.67 -10.55 -9.33
C ILE A 5 5.27 -11.51 -10.34
N ARG A 6 5.84 -10.96 -11.41
CA ARG A 6 6.47 -11.76 -12.50
C ARG A 6 7.78 -11.14 -12.92
N ASN A 7 8.86 -11.90 -12.77
CA ASN A 7 10.23 -11.55 -13.16
C ASN A 7 10.68 -10.16 -12.67
N LEU A 8 10.20 -9.78 -11.48
CA LEU A 8 10.40 -8.43 -10.94
C LEU A 8 11.82 -8.26 -10.47
N LYS A 9 12.53 -7.29 -11.06
CA LYS A 9 13.92 -7.00 -10.72
C LYS A 9 14.17 -5.53 -10.49
N LYS A 10 14.98 -5.24 -9.48
CA LYS A 10 15.48 -3.90 -9.16
C LYS A 10 16.94 -3.94 -8.77
N VAL A 11 17.75 -3.14 -9.45
CA VAL A 11 19.20 -3.04 -9.23
C VAL A 11 19.54 -1.60 -8.90
N PHE A 12 20.41 -1.38 -7.90
CA PHE A 12 21.00 -0.10 -7.57
C PHE A 12 22.52 -0.19 -7.73
N GLY A 13 23.04 0.42 -8.79
CA GLY A 13 24.45 0.28 -9.15
C GLY A 13 24.81 -1.19 -9.45
N THR A 14 25.62 -1.80 -8.59
CA THR A 14 25.99 -3.22 -8.69
C THR A 14 25.19 -4.14 -7.78
N LYS A 15 24.29 -3.58 -6.96
CA LYS A 15 23.51 -4.35 -5.97
C LYS A 15 22.13 -4.65 -6.49
N THR A 16 21.81 -5.94 -6.64
CA THR A 16 20.43 -6.41 -6.85
C THR A 16 19.68 -6.30 -5.53
N ALA A 17 18.65 -5.45 -5.47
CA ALA A 17 17.83 -5.21 -4.29
C ALA A 17 16.59 -6.09 -4.28
N VAL A 18 16.00 -6.37 -5.46
CA VAL A 18 14.86 -7.27 -5.63
C VAL A 18 15.13 -8.12 -6.86
N ASP A 19 14.88 -9.43 -6.76
CA ASP A 19 14.93 -10.39 -7.84
C ASP A 19 13.94 -11.51 -7.52
N ILE A 20 12.74 -11.42 -8.08
CA ILE A 20 11.63 -12.33 -7.81
C ILE A 20 11.09 -12.84 -9.13
N GLU A 21 11.32 -14.12 -9.42
CA GLU A 21 10.82 -14.76 -10.62
C GLU A 21 9.29 -14.80 -10.63
N LYS A 22 8.69 -15.28 -9.53
CA LYS A 22 7.25 -15.39 -9.38
C LYS A 22 6.85 -15.30 -7.91
N ALA A 23 5.83 -14.49 -7.62
CA ALA A 23 5.12 -14.53 -6.35
C ALA A 23 3.65 -14.19 -6.58
N ASP A 24 2.77 -14.87 -5.87
CA ASP A 24 1.33 -14.63 -5.86
C ASP A 24 0.88 -14.47 -4.41
N ILE A 25 0.19 -13.37 -4.10
CA ILE A 25 -0.43 -13.12 -2.80
C ILE A 25 -1.93 -13.07 -3.05
N HIS A 26 -2.65 -13.97 -2.42
CA HIS A 26 -4.09 -14.11 -2.67
C HIS A 26 -4.90 -13.18 -1.77
N ASP A 27 -6.13 -12.93 -2.19
CA ASP A 27 -7.08 -12.16 -1.41
C ASP A 27 -7.35 -12.85 -0.06
N GLY A 28 -7.46 -12.04 1.00
CA GLY A 28 -7.68 -12.54 2.36
C GLY A 28 -6.44 -13.09 3.08
N GLU A 29 -5.27 -13.12 2.44
CA GLU A 29 -4.04 -13.56 3.07
C GLU A 29 -3.40 -12.45 3.92
N ILE A 30 -2.77 -12.87 5.04
CA ILE A 30 -1.84 -12.04 5.82
C ILE A 30 -0.44 -12.60 5.59
N LEU A 31 0.37 -11.86 4.84
CA LEU A 31 1.73 -12.25 4.51
C LEU A 31 2.76 -11.49 5.34
N GLY A 32 3.64 -12.21 6.04
CA GLY A 32 4.81 -11.64 6.71
C GLY A 32 6.05 -11.66 5.81
N LEU A 33 6.58 -10.50 5.45
CA LEU A 33 7.84 -10.38 4.72
C LEU A 33 9.00 -10.20 5.69
N VAL A 34 9.84 -11.23 5.84
CA VAL A 34 10.94 -11.28 6.81
C VAL A 34 12.30 -11.22 6.09
N GLY A 35 13.28 -10.58 6.68
CA GLY A 35 14.64 -10.49 6.15
C GLY A 35 15.46 -9.42 6.88
N ASN A 36 16.77 -9.49 6.73
CA ASN A 36 17.72 -8.54 7.33
C ASN A 36 17.51 -7.11 6.81
N ASN A 37 18.07 -6.12 7.53
CA ASN A 37 18.11 -4.76 7.04
C ASN A 37 18.88 -4.70 5.72
N GLY A 38 18.30 -4.01 4.72
CA GLY A 38 18.88 -3.97 3.38
C GLY A 38 18.57 -5.17 2.48
N ALA A 39 17.72 -6.12 2.91
CA ALA A 39 17.28 -7.27 2.12
C ALA A 39 16.25 -6.96 1.02
N GLY A 40 15.94 -5.67 0.77
CA GLY A 40 15.04 -5.28 -0.31
C GLY A 40 13.55 -5.20 0.06
N LYS A 41 13.15 -5.44 1.31
CA LYS A 41 11.73 -5.43 1.74
C LYS A 41 11.01 -4.12 1.39
N THR A 42 11.57 -2.99 1.81
CA THR A 42 11.01 -1.67 1.50
C THR A 42 11.05 -1.37 0.00
N THR A 43 12.08 -1.83 -0.70
CA THR A 43 12.18 -1.71 -2.15
C THR A 43 11.04 -2.46 -2.84
N LEU A 44 10.72 -3.67 -2.38
CA LEU A 44 9.61 -4.44 -2.91
C LEU A 44 8.26 -3.72 -2.70
N PHE A 45 7.99 -3.19 -1.50
CA PHE A 45 6.77 -2.40 -1.28
C PHE A 45 6.69 -1.17 -2.18
N ARG A 46 7.81 -0.46 -2.37
CA ARG A 46 7.85 0.70 -3.27
C ARG A 46 7.61 0.33 -4.74
N LEU A 47 8.05 -0.84 -5.18
CA LEU A 47 7.77 -1.37 -6.52
C LEU A 47 6.29 -1.74 -6.67
N ILE A 48 5.69 -2.39 -5.67
CA ILE A 48 4.26 -2.76 -5.69
C ILE A 48 3.36 -1.51 -5.74
N LEU A 49 3.76 -0.44 -5.04
CA LEU A 49 3.01 0.82 -4.93
C LEU A 49 3.37 1.85 -6.03
N ASP A 50 4.16 1.46 -7.03
CA ASP A 50 4.64 2.35 -8.09
C ASP A 50 5.34 3.64 -7.58
N LEU A 51 5.96 3.55 -6.41
CA LEU A 51 6.84 4.60 -5.86
C LEU A 51 8.28 4.45 -6.36
N LEU A 52 8.56 3.41 -7.10
CA LEU A 52 9.85 3.07 -7.68
C LEU A 52 9.64 2.22 -8.94
N ASN A 53 10.29 2.57 -10.03
CA ASN A 53 10.20 1.80 -11.27
C ASN A 53 11.05 0.53 -11.19
N ALA A 54 10.50 -0.59 -11.61
CA ALA A 54 11.26 -1.82 -11.82
C ALA A 54 12.21 -1.68 -13.02
N ASP A 55 13.33 -2.40 -12.99
CA ASP A 55 14.23 -2.49 -14.13
C ASP A 55 13.76 -3.59 -15.11
N GLU A 56 13.15 -4.66 -14.57
CA GLU A 56 12.56 -5.75 -15.33
C GLU A 56 11.29 -6.26 -14.62
N GLY A 57 10.40 -6.91 -15.39
CA GLY A 57 9.22 -7.58 -14.87
C GLY A 57 8.03 -6.66 -14.58
N SER A 58 7.07 -7.17 -13.84
CA SER A 58 5.84 -6.43 -13.56
C SER A 58 5.17 -6.87 -12.27
N VAL A 59 4.34 -5.97 -11.75
CA VAL A 59 3.35 -6.23 -10.71
C VAL A 59 1.96 -6.08 -11.31
N MET A 60 1.05 -6.98 -10.98
CA MET A 60 -0.37 -6.90 -11.32
C MET A 60 -1.20 -6.95 -10.05
N LEU A 61 -2.11 -6.02 -9.92
CA LEU A 61 -3.07 -5.92 -8.83
C LEU A 61 -4.47 -6.26 -9.36
N THR A 62 -5.16 -7.13 -8.66
CA THR A 62 -6.54 -7.51 -9.01
C THR A 62 -7.42 -7.25 -7.80
N PRO A 63 -8.19 -6.13 -7.78
CA PRO A 63 -9.13 -5.85 -6.71
C PRO A 63 -10.20 -6.94 -6.62
N ASN A 64 -10.66 -7.21 -5.40
CA ASN A 64 -11.81 -8.08 -5.19
C ASN A 64 -13.08 -7.24 -5.35
N MET A 65 -13.81 -7.45 -6.44
CA MET A 65 -15.05 -6.73 -6.72
C MET A 65 -16.20 -7.42 -6.01
N THR A 66 -16.91 -6.69 -5.15
CA THR A 66 -18.06 -7.22 -4.38
C THR A 66 -19.40 -7.02 -5.06
N ASP A 67 -19.43 -6.28 -6.16
CA ASP A 67 -20.63 -5.92 -6.92
C ASP A 67 -20.92 -6.86 -8.11
N GLY A 68 -20.15 -7.94 -8.28
CA GLY A 68 -20.29 -8.90 -9.36
C GLY A 68 -19.67 -8.46 -10.69
N THR A 69 -18.93 -7.35 -10.71
CA THR A 69 -18.15 -6.98 -11.89
C THR A 69 -16.94 -7.90 -12.05
N GLU A 70 -16.52 -8.11 -13.29
CA GLU A 70 -15.30 -8.90 -13.58
C GLU A 70 -14.07 -8.20 -12.99
N PRO A 71 -13.17 -8.96 -12.32
CA PRO A 71 -11.96 -8.40 -11.76
C PRO A 71 -11.06 -7.81 -12.84
N THR A 72 -10.68 -6.56 -12.70
CA THR A 72 -9.75 -5.90 -13.61
C THR A 72 -8.31 -6.10 -13.13
N HIS A 73 -7.44 -6.59 -14.02
CA HIS A 73 -6.01 -6.66 -13.76
C HIS A 73 -5.36 -5.30 -14.00
N ILE A 74 -4.81 -4.70 -12.96
CA ILE A 74 -4.25 -3.35 -13.00
C ILE A 74 -2.74 -3.45 -12.81
N ASN A 75 -1.99 -2.90 -13.77
CA ASN A 75 -0.56 -2.69 -13.61
C ASN A 75 -0.34 -1.31 -12.95
N PRO A 76 0.20 -1.22 -11.73
CA PRO A 76 0.41 0.06 -11.03
C PRO A 76 1.28 1.05 -11.82
N ALA A 77 2.23 0.55 -12.60
CA ALA A 77 3.10 1.40 -13.42
C ALA A 77 2.39 2.02 -14.64
N MET A 78 1.14 1.62 -14.93
CA MET A 78 0.39 2.07 -16.11
C MET A 78 -0.96 2.72 -15.78
N SER A 79 -1.51 2.50 -14.59
CA SER A 79 -2.80 3.05 -14.16
C SER A 79 -2.81 3.30 -12.66
N GLU A 80 -3.55 4.30 -12.24
CA GLU A 80 -3.79 4.64 -10.84
C GLU A 80 -5.07 4.02 -10.25
N ASP A 81 -5.81 3.24 -11.05
CA ASP A 81 -7.12 2.66 -10.67
C ASP A 81 -7.05 1.69 -9.48
N TRP A 82 -5.85 1.25 -9.11
CA TRP A 82 -5.63 0.42 -7.93
C TRP A 82 -5.67 1.19 -6.60
N LYS A 83 -5.42 2.51 -6.63
CA LYS A 83 -5.28 3.34 -5.41
C LYS A 83 -6.52 3.32 -4.50
N PRO A 84 -7.77 3.36 -5.02
CA PRO A 84 -8.96 3.29 -4.17
C PRO A 84 -9.11 1.98 -3.37
N PHE A 85 -8.42 0.93 -3.80
CA PHE A 85 -8.50 -0.40 -3.18
C PHE A 85 -7.30 -0.73 -2.28
N THR A 86 -6.37 0.21 -2.09
CA THR A 86 -5.10 -0.05 -1.41
C THR A 86 -4.80 1.02 -0.37
N GLY A 87 -4.66 0.60 0.88
CA GLY A 87 -4.03 1.41 1.92
C GLY A 87 -2.57 0.99 2.10
N SER A 88 -1.68 1.95 2.30
CA SER A 88 -0.27 1.66 2.52
C SER A 88 0.35 2.51 3.61
N TYR A 89 1.23 1.89 4.39
CA TYR A 89 2.16 2.56 5.31
C TYR A 89 3.54 1.93 5.12
N ILE A 90 4.52 2.73 4.73
CA ILE A 90 5.88 2.23 4.48
C ILE A 90 6.79 2.57 5.65
N ASP A 91 6.88 3.85 5.99
CA ASP A 91 7.65 4.36 7.12
C ASP A 91 7.20 5.78 7.51
N SER A 92 7.71 6.29 8.62
CA SER A 92 7.33 7.60 9.16
C SER A 92 7.72 8.79 8.26
N SER A 93 8.62 8.62 7.31
CA SER A 93 9.02 9.71 6.38
C SER A 93 7.93 10.11 5.41
N PHE A 94 6.87 9.30 5.28
CA PHE A 94 5.67 9.63 4.50
C PHE A 94 4.59 10.34 5.31
N LEU A 95 4.76 10.47 6.62
CA LEU A 95 3.84 11.24 7.46
C LEU A 95 4.14 12.74 7.30
N ILE A 96 3.08 13.54 7.34
CA ILE A 96 3.18 14.99 7.33
C ILE A 96 3.33 15.45 8.78
N ASP A 97 4.57 15.62 9.23
CA ASP A 97 4.97 15.79 10.62
C ASP A 97 4.53 17.11 11.29
N PHE A 98 4.03 18.08 10.52
CA PHE A 98 3.45 19.30 11.05
C PHE A 98 1.92 19.24 11.23
N LEU A 99 1.27 18.12 10.85
CA LEU A 99 -0.15 17.87 11.11
C LEU A 99 -0.33 17.11 12.42
N THR A 100 -1.42 17.40 13.12
CA THR A 100 -1.89 16.53 14.21
C THR A 100 -2.38 15.19 13.62
N ALA A 101 -2.54 14.19 14.47
CA ALA A 101 -3.07 12.89 14.05
C ALA A 101 -4.46 13.02 13.42
N GLU A 102 -5.34 13.84 14.01
CA GLU A 102 -6.69 14.12 13.50
C GLU A 102 -6.62 14.78 12.11
N GLU A 103 -5.84 15.85 11.96
CA GLU A 103 -5.67 16.57 10.69
C GLU A 103 -5.12 15.67 9.59
N TYR A 104 -4.15 14.80 9.93
CA TYR A 104 -3.59 13.84 9.00
C TYR A 104 -4.63 12.81 8.54
N LEU A 105 -5.41 12.25 9.47
CA LEU A 105 -6.45 11.26 9.13
C LEU A 105 -7.60 11.90 8.35
N GLU A 106 -7.99 13.14 8.68
CA GLU A 106 -8.96 13.89 7.87
C GLU A 106 -8.44 14.16 6.46
N PHE A 107 -7.16 14.53 6.31
CA PHE A 107 -6.54 14.72 5.01
C PHE A 107 -6.57 13.44 4.18
N VAL A 108 -6.12 12.31 4.75
CA VAL A 108 -6.12 11.01 4.06
C VAL A 108 -7.54 10.57 3.68
N GLY A 109 -8.49 10.72 4.62
CA GLY A 109 -9.89 10.39 4.35
C GLY A 109 -10.49 11.23 3.23
N LYS A 110 -10.21 12.55 3.21
CA LYS A 110 -10.66 13.45 2.15
C LYS A 110 -10.08 13.06 0.78
N VAL A 111 -8.80 12.71 0.71
CA VAL A 111 -8.17 12.22 -0.52
C VAL A 111 -8.84 10.92 -1.00
N SER A 112 -9.29 10.08 -0.07
CA SER A 112 -10.03 8.84 -0.34
C SER A 112 -11.54 9.05 -0.58
N GLY A 113 -12.01 10.31 -0.66
CA GLY A 113 -13.41 10.63 -0.92
C GLY A 113 -14.36 10.52 0.28
N MET A 114 -13.82 10.38 1.50
CA MET A 114 -14.61 10.33 2.73
C MET A 114 -15.00 11.74 3.21
N SER A 115 -16.18 11.86 3.83
CA SER A 115 -16.52 13.05 4.58
C SER A 115 -15.77 13.09 5.93
N LYS A 116 -15.62 14.28 6.53
CA LYS A 116 -15.06 14.42 7.87
C LYS A 116 -15.80 13.56 8.91
N GLU A 117 -17.13 13.52 8.83
CA GLU A 117 -17.96 12.72 9.71
C GLU A 117 -17.70 11.21 9.58
N ASP A 118 -17.47 10.73 8.36
CA ASP A 118 -17.16 9.31 8.12
C ASP A 118 -15.77 8.97 8.63
N VAL A 119 -14.79 9.86 8.46
CA VAL A 119 -13.44 9.70 9.01
C VAL A 119 -13.51 9.58 10.53
N HIS A 120 -14.24 10.48 11.22
CA HIS A 120 -14.37 10.43 12.67
C HIS A 120 -15.09 9.16 13.15
N LYS A 121 -16.11 8.67 12.42
CA LYS A 121 -16.75 7.39 12.73
C LYS A 121 -15.79 6.21 12.59
N GLU A 122 -14.92 6.24 11.58
CA GLU A 122 -13.91 5.18 11.43
C GLU A 122 -12.87 5.23 12.55
N ILE A 123 -12.35 6.41 12.88
CA ILE A 123 -11.37 6.60 13.97
C ILE A 123 -11.94 6.11 15.31
N ALA A 124 -13.19 6.42 15.60
CA ALA A 124 -13.85 6.01 16.84
C ALA A 124 -13.86 4.49 17.07
N LYS A 125 -13.80 3.68 16.02
CA LYS A 125 -13.69 2.21 16.13
C LYS A 125 -12.35 1.75 16.73
N TYR A 126 -11.33 2.60 16.69
CA TYR A 126 -9.98 2.32 17.17
C TYR A 126 -9.64 3.06 18.46
N GLU A 127 -10.60 3.75 19.09
CA GLU A 127 -10.40 4.58 20.28
C GLU A 127 -9.70 3.82 21.42
N MET A 128 -10.05 2.54 21.62
CA MET A 128 -9.42 1.71 22.65
C MET A 128 -7.91 1.48 22.44
N PHE A 129 -7.42 1.66 21.21
CA PHE A 129 -5.99 1.58 20.89
C PHE A 129 -5.30 2.94 20.95
N MET A 130 -6.06 4.02 20.90
CA MET A 130 -5.57 5.39 20.78
C MET A 130 -5.68 6.19 22.12
N ASN A 131 -6.22 5.58 23.17
CA ASN A 131 -6.41 6.18 24.51
C ASN A 131 -7.07 7.57 24.50
N GLY A 132 -7.91 7.87 23.49
CA GLY A 132 -8.54 9.18 23.34
C GLY A 132 -7.61 10.32 22.89
N GLU A 133 -6.38 10.03 22.52
CA GLU A 133 -5.38 11.06 22.18
C GLU A 133 -5.43 11.55 20.73
N VAL A 134 -6.27 10.95 19.87
CA VAL A 134 -6.30 11.26 18.43
C VAL A 134 -7.37 12.29 18.09
N LEU A 135 -8.49 12.27 18.81
CA LEU A 135 -9.60 13.21 18.63
C LEU A 135 -9.68 14.10 19.86
N GLY A 136 -8.89 15.17 19.88
CA GLY A 136 -8.88 16.10 21.01
C GLY A 136 -8.61 17.52 20.58
#